data_78aff7a82f44f8832952c2b2c4cd0de1
#
_entry.id   78aff7a82f44f8832952c2b2c4cd0de1
#
_cell.length_a   1.000
_cell.length_b   1.000
_cell.length_c   1.000
_cell.angle_alpha   90.00
_cell.angle_beta   90.00
_cell.angle_gamma   90.00
#
_symmetry.space_group_name_H-M   'P 1'
#
loop_
_entity.id
_entity.type
_entity.pdbx_description
1 polymer ?
#
loop_
_entity_poly.entity_id
_entity_poly.type
_entity_poly.pdbx_seq_one_letter_code
_entity_poly.pdbx_strand_id
1 'polypeptide(L)'
;MAILIREGIAPYGDILFNIVGEYVHKGQVSWGDIVYTIDGDFIREGQSPYGDVVYNIDGPYIREGISVTGDIVYNIDGDYIREGISINGDIKYRIYDE
;
A
#
# COMPACT_ATOMS: atom_id res chain seq x y z
N MET A 1 -9.15 14.17 1.61
CA MET A 1 -7.97 14.02 0.77
C MET A 1 -7.65 12.54 0.62
N ALA A 2 -7.50 12.08 -0.58
CA ALA A 2 -7.34 10.66 -0.85
C ALA A 2 -6.00 10.38 -1.54
N ILE A 3 -5.44 9.21 -1.24
CA ILE A 3 -4.25 8.72 -1.90
C ILE A 3 -4.69 7.63 -2.86
N LEU A 4 -4.33 7.77 -4.12
CA LEU A 4 -4.70 6.80 -5.15
C LEU A 4 -3.51 5.92 -5.48
N ILE A 5 -3.76 4.62 -5.58
CA ILE A 5 -2.74 3.63 -5.95
C ILE A 5 -3.09 3.15 -7.35
N ARG A 6 -2.25 3.50 -8.29
CA ARG A 6 -2.43 3.15 -9.71
C ARG A 6 -1.52 1.99 -10.08
N GLU A 7 -1.95 1.22 -11.03
CA GLU A 7 -1.15 0.11 -11.54
C GLU A 7 -0.05 0.65 -12.43
N GLY A 8 1.17 0.15 -12.22
CA GLY A 8 2.29 0.43 -13.11
C GLY A 8 2.90 1.80 -12.92
N ILE A 9 3.62 2.25 -13.94
CA ILE A 9 4.41 3.48 -13.86
C ILE A 9 3.66 4.70 -14.43
N ALA A 10 2.64 4.49 -15.24
CA ALA A 10 1.96 5.58 -15.93
C ALA A 10 1.02 6.33 -15.01
N PRO A 11 0.95 7.66 -15.13
CA PRO A 11 0.03 8.44 -14.29
C PRO A 11 -1.43 8.23 -14.66
N TYR A 12 -1.71 7.53 -15.76
CA TYR A 12 -3.09 7.20 -16.16
C TYR A 12 -3.36 5.69 -16.09
N GLY A 13 -2.55 4.96 -15.31
CA GLY A 13 -2.85 3.56 -15.05
C GLY A 13 -4.13 3.42 -14.26
N ASP A 14 -4.72 2.22 -14.29
CA ASP A 14 -5.94 1.94 -13.55
C ASP A 14 -5.74 2.20 -12.07
N ILE A 15 -6.72 2.83 -11.44
CA ILE A 15 -6.71 3.03 -10.00
C ILE A 15 -7.18 1.74 -9.36
N LEU A 16 -6.27 1.10 -8.62
CA LEU A 16 -6.56 -0.16 -7.96
C LEU A 16 -7.11 0.03 -6.57
N PHE A 17 -6.63 1.04 -5.85
CA PHE A 17 -7.02 1.31 -4.47
C PHE A 17 -7.06 2.80 -4.24
N ASN A 18 -7.87 3.20 -3.27
CA ASN A 18 -7.78 4.55 -2.75
C ASN A 18 -7.72 4.47 -1.23
N ILE A 19 -6.93 5.36 -0.63
CA ILE A 19 -6.71 5.38 0.80
C ILE A 19 -7.36 6.64 1.35
N VAL A 20 -8.33 6.44 2.23
CA VAL A 20 -9.03 7.55 2.88
C VAL A 20 -8.88 7.34 4.39
N GLY A 21 -8.14 8.26 5.03
CA GLY A 21 -7.83 8.10 6.44
C GLY A 21 -7.00 6.84 6.64
N GLU A 22 -7.50 5.93 7.46
CA GLU A 22 -6.78 4.69 7.78
C GLU A 22 -7.27 3.48 6.99
N TYR A 23 -8.18 3.70 6.03
CA TYR A 23 -8.78 2.59 5.28
C TYR A 23 -8.33 2.58 3.84
N VAL A 24 -8.03 1.40 3.34
CA VAL A 24 -7.68 1.17 1.94
C VAL A 24 -8.91 0.55 1.27
N HIS A 25 -9.52 1.32 0.37
CA HIS A 25 -10.69 0.91 -0.38
C HIS A 25 -10.30 0.35 -1.73
N LYS A 26 -11.05 -0.60 -2.21
CA LYS A 26 -10.84 -1.15 -3.54
C LYS A 26 -11.35 -0.16 -4.59
N GLY A 27 -10.54 0.08 -5.61
CA GLY A 27 -10.94 0.90 -6.74
C GLY A 27 -10.81 2.39 -6.48
N GLN A 28 -11.61 3.16 -7.20
CA GLN A 28 -11.48 4.61 -7.25
C GLN A 28 -12.41 5.34 -6.28
N VAL A 29 -13.46 4.67 -5.82
CA VAL A 29 -14.49 5.32 -5.03
C VAL A 29 -14.27 5.13 -3.54
N SER A 30 -14.53 6.19 -2.78
CA SER A 30 -14.29 6.20 -1.34
C SER A 30 -15.29 5.33 -0.57
N TRP A 31 -16.33 4.85 -1.24
CA TRP A 31 -17.29 3.92 -0.64
C TRP A 31 -17.10 2.49 -1.14
N GLY A 32 -15.98 2.23 -1.83
CA GLY A 32 -15.64 0.87 -2.22
C GLY A 32 -15.36 0.00 -1.01
N ASP A 33 -15.28 -1.30 -1.23
CA ASP A 33 -14.99 -2.26 -0.16
C ASP A 33 -13.65 -1.92 0.50
N ILE A 34 -13.64 -1.98 1.83
CA ILE A 34 -12.40 -1.77 2.58
C ILE A 34 -11.65 -3.10 2.59
N VAL A 35 -10.46 -3.10 2.00
CA VAL A 35 -9.66 -4.32 1.91
C VAL A 35 -8.57 -4.38 2.97
N TYR A 36 -8.10 -3.22 3.44
CA TYR A 36 -7.09 -3.17 4.49
C TYR A 36 -7.37 -1.99 5.43
N THR A 37 -6.86 -2.12 6.66
CA THR A 37 -6.84 -1.03 7.64
C THR A 37 -5.39 -0.75 7.96
N ILE A 38 -5.00 0.52 7.92
CA ILE A 38 -3.65 0.96 8.28
C ILE A 38 -3.67 1.37 9.74
N ASP A 39 -2.93 0.63 10.56
CA ASP A 39 -2.88 0.83 12.00
C ASP A 39 -1.43 1.13 12.37
N GLY A 40 -1.07 2.41 12.40
CA GLY A 40 0.31 2.80 12.62
C GLY A 40 1.20 2.27 11.50
N ASP A 41 2.17 1.43 11.87
CA ASP A 41 3.07 0.82 10.91
C ASP A 41 2.56 -0.51 10.37
N PHE A 42 1.35 -0.91 10.76
CA PHE A 42 0.81 -2.21 10.36
C PHE A 42 -0.30 -2.04 9.35
N ILE A 43 -0.33 -2.95 8.38
CA ILE A 43 -1.41 -3.03 7.40
C ILE A 43 -2.15 -4.32 7.73
N ARG A 44 -3.40 -4.17 8.19
CA ARG A 44 -4.23 -5.28 8.63
C ARG A 44 -5.26 -5.63 7.57
N GLU A 45 -5.62 -6.88 7.52
CA GLU A 45 -6.61 -7.36 6.58
C GLU A 45 -8.01 -6.89 6.99
N GLY A 46 -8.78 -6.38 6.04
CA GLY A 46 -10.18 -6.02 6.24
C GLY A 46 -10.35 -4.69 6.95
N GLN A 47 -11.55 -4.51 7.50
CA GLN A 47 -11.97 -3.24 8.09
C GLN A 47 -11.65 -3.14 9.57
N SER A 48 -11.36 -4.25 10.22
CA SER A 48 -11.23 -4.30 11.68
C SER A 48 -9.81 -3.97 12.12
N PRO A 49 -9.66 -3.18 13.22
CA PRO A 49 -8.33 -3.00 13.80
C PRO A 49 -7.80 -4.27 14.49
N TYR A 50 -8.60 -5.33 14.50
CA TYR A 50 -8.21 -6.63 15.05
C TYR A 50 -7.89 -7.65 13.96
N GLY A 51 -7.93 -7.23 12.69
CA GLY A 51 -7.59 -8.13 11.59
C GLY A 51 -6.13 -8.54 11.64
N ASP A 52 -5.83 -9.62 10.92
CA ASP A 52 -4.44 -10.12 10.82
C ASP A 52 -3.55 -9.05 10.20
N VAL A 53 -2.35 -8.91 10.75
CA VAL A 53 -1.35 -8.01 10.16
C VAL A 53 -0.73 -8.73 8.98
N VAL A 54 -0.95 -8.21 7.78
CA VAL A 54 -0.41 -8.81 6.55
C VAL A 54 0.91 -8.19 6.14
N TYR A 55 1.12 -6.91 6.45
CA TYR A 55 2.37 -6.20 6.16
C TYR A 55 2.71 -5.26 7.29
N ASN A 56 4.00 -4.92 7.40
CA ASN A 56 4.41 -3.83 8.27
C ASN A 56 5.29 -2.88 7.46
N ILE A 57 5.24 -1.60 7.82
CA ILE A 57 5.97 -0.55 7.13
C ILE A 57 7.18 -0.20 7.99
N ASP A 58 8.36 -0.33 7.41
CA ASP A 58 9.62 -0.08 8.10
C ASP A 58 10.42 0.90 7.25
N GLY A 59 10.24 2.21 7.52
CA GLY A 59 10.86 3.23 6.71
C GLY A 59 10.33 3.16 5.27
N PRO A 60 11.22 3.03 4.28
CA PRO A 60 10.78 2.92 2.89
C PRO A 60 10.36 1.51 2.50
N TYR A 61 10.40 0.56 3.43
CA TYR A 61 10.18 -0.85 3.12
C TYR A 61 8.83 -1.31 3.60
N ILE A 62 8.19 -2.15 2.79
CA ILE A 62 6.95 -2.86 3.16
C ILE A 62 7.34 -4.32 3.30
N ARG A 63 7.25 -4.83 4.54
CA ARG A 63 7.67 -6.19 4.89
C ARG A 63 6.45 -7.07 5.08
N GLU A 64 6.63 -8.35 4.83
CA GLU A 64 5.57 -9.33 5.01
C GLU A 64 5.38 -9.62 6.50
N GLY A 65 4.13 -9.63 6.94
CA GLY A 65 3.77 -10.02 8.30
C GLY A 65 4.01 -8.91 9.33
N ILE A 66 4.14 -9.34 10.58
CA ILE A 66 4.22 -8.41 11.71
C ILE A 66 5.66 -8.11 12.13
N SER A 67 6.61 -8.93 11.70
CA SER A 67 7.98 -8.82 12.17
C SER A 67 8.80 -7.84 11.35
N VAL A 68 9.59 -7.01 12.02
CA VAL A 68 10.51 -6.10 11.33
C VAL A 68 11.67 -6.85 10.67
N THR A 69 11.73 -8.16 10.87
CA THR A 69 12.70 -9.01 10.19
C THR A 69 12.06 -9.82 9.08
N GLY A 70 10.79 -9.54 8.77
CA GLY A 70 10.11 -10.20 7.66
C GLY A 70 10.69 -9.81 6.33
N ASP A 71 10.40 -10.62 5.30
CA ASP A 71 10.89 -10.36 3.95
C ASP A 71 10.37 -9.02 3.45
N ILE A 72 11.24 -8.27 2.79
CA ILE A 72 10.84 -7.01 2.16
C ILE A 72 10.18 -7.35 0.83
N VAL A 73 8.89 -7.05 0.71
CA VAL A 73 8.16 -7.35 -0.52
C VAL A 73 8.10 -6.16 -1.47
N TYR A 74 8.12 -4.94 -0.91
CA TYR A 74 8.12 -3.72 -1.72
C TYR A 74 9.01 -2.68 -1.06
N ASN A 75 9.46 -1.71 -1.88
CA ASN A 75 10.07 -0.50 -1.34
C ASN A 75 9.38 0.70 -1.97
N ILE A 76 9.30 1.77 -1.20
CA ILE A 76 8.65 3.02 -1.62
C ILE A 76 9.76 3.98 -2.03
N ASP A 77 9.73 4.40 -3.28
CA ASP A 77 10.71 5.29 -3.87
C ASP A 77 9.98 6.51 -4.44
N GLY A 78 9.82 7.54 -3.62
CA GLY A 78 9.06 8.71 -4.01
C GLY A 78 7.60 8.32 -4.26
N ASP A 79 7.14 8.51 -5.49
CA ASP A 79 5.77 8.21 -5.88
C ASP A 79 5.58 6.78 -6.39
N TYR A 80 6.62 5.96 -6.30
CA TYR A 80 6.60 4.62 -6.87
C TYR A 80 6.71 3.57 -5.78
N ILE A 81 5.99 2.46 -5.98
CA ILE A 81 6.14 1.27 -5.14
C ILE A 81 6.79 0.22 -6.02
N ARG A 82 8.02 -0.15 -5.67
CA ARG A 82 8.83 -1.10 -6.44
C ARG A 82 8.83 -2.45 -5.78
N GLU A 83 9.02 -3.48 -6.59
CA GLU A 83 9.07 -4.85 -6.09
C GLU A 83 10.42 -5.09 -5.41
N GLY A 84 10.37 -5.70 -4.23
CA GLY A 84 11.56 -6.14 -3.51
C GLY A 84 12.30 -5.01 -2.81
N ILE A 85 13.58 -5.24 -2.56
CA ILE A 85 14.39 -4.32 -1.76
C ILE A 85 15.15 -3.30 -2.60
N SER A 86 15.32 -3.55 -3.91
CA SER A 86 16.17 -2.75 -4.77
C SER A 86 15.43 -1.54 -5.31
N ILE A 87 16.11 -0.39 -5.29
CA ILE A 87 15.57 0.82 -5.94
C ILE A 87 15.57 0.67 -7.47
N ASN A 88 16.14 -0.42 -7.98
CA ASN A 88 16.09 -0.74 -9.40
C ASN A 88 15.02 -1.80 -9.69
N GLY A 89 14.24 -2.17 -8.68
CA GLY A 89 13.17 -3.15 -8.87
C GLY A 89 12.08 -2.61 -9.78
N ASP A 90 11.29 -3.53 -10.32
CA ASP A 90 10.17 -3.16 -11.18
C ASP A 90 9.17 -2.30 -10.42
N ILE A 91 8.69 -1.25 -11.09
CA ILE A 91 7.66 -0.41 -10.50
C ILE A 91 6.33 -1.14 -10.65
N LYS A 92 5.74 -1.47 -9.49
CA LYS A 92 4.45 -2.17 -9.46
C LYS A 92 3.27 -1.20 -9.41
N TYR A 93 3.43 -0.11 -8.67
CA TYR A 93 2.34 0.84 -8.44
C TYR A 93 2.88 2.25 -8.43
N ARG A 94 1.97 3.17 -8.70
CA ARG A 94 2.27 4.60 -8.60
C ARG A 94 1.33 5.21 -7.57
N ILE A 95 1.88 6.01 -6.69
CA ILE A 95 1.13 6.70 -5.65
C ILE A 95 0.79 8.10 -6.16
N TYR A 96 -0.47 8.44 -6.12
CA TYR A 96 -0.93 9.76 -6.54
C TYR A 96 -1.72 10.38 -5.40
N ASP A 97 -1.23 11.49 -4.88
CA ASP A 97 -1.86 12.19 -3.77
C ASP A 97 -2.83 13.21 -4.35
N GLU A 98 -4.10 12.94 -4.18
CA GLU A 98 -5.18 13.76 -4.73
C GLU A 98 -5.43 15.01 -3.91
#